data_d99e836fd6714dc19f2339637daed35a
#
_entry.id   d99e836fd6714dc19f2339637daed35a
#
_cell.length_a   1.000
_cell.length_b   1.000
_cell.length_c   1.000
_cell.angle_alpha   90.00
_cell.angle_beta   90.00
_cell.angle_gamma   90.00
#
_symmetry.space_group_name_H-M   'P 1'
#
loop_
_entity.id
_entity.type
_entity.pdbx_description
1 polymer ?
#
loop_
_entity_poly.entity_id
_entity_poly.type
_entity_poly.pdbx_seq_one_letter_code
_entity_poly.pdbx_strand_id
1 'polypeptide(L)'
;MTQQGHNLQINYIEFPATDIEATKRFYGDVFGWKFQDYGPDYTSFHDGNLAGGFNKGADPVSVGQPRTRGTLVVIYAVALEDTYAKVQAADGKILKEIFGFPGGRRFHFADPNGNELAVWSE
;
A
#
# COMPACT_ATOMS: atom_id res chain seq x y z
N MET A 1 16.86 3.10 5.86
CA MET A 1 16.71 2.73 4.44
C MET A 1 16.94 3.96 3.59
N THR A 2 17.87 3.90 2.68
CA THR A 2 18.20 5.05 1.84
C THR A 2 17.82 4.78 0.39
N GLN A 3 17.46 5.83 -0.31
CA GLN A 3 17.11 5.77 -1.71
C GLN A 3 17.75 6.94 -2.42
N GLN A 4 18.51 6.64 -3.46
CA GLN A 4 19.13 7.68 -4.25
C GLN A 4 18.07 8.38 -5.10
N GLY A 5 18.09 9.71 -5.08
CA GLY A 5 17.16 10.49 -5.88
C GLY A 5 17.56 10.53 -7.34
N HIS A 6 16.55 10.63 -8.20
CA HIS A 6 16.70 10.88 -9.63
C HIS A 6 15.98 12.18 -9.94
N ASN A 7 16.62 13.07 -10.66
CA ASN A 7 16.11 14.41 -10.88
C ASN A 7 14.67 14.38 -11.42
N LEU A 8 13.77 15.09 -10.73
CA LEU A 8 12.36 15.30 -11.13
C LEU A 8 11.50 14.04 -11.14
N GLN A 9 11.95 12.96 -10.51
CA GLN A 9 11.18 11.72 -10.39
C GLN A 9 10.60 11.57 -9.00
N ILE A 10 9.49 10.85 -8.89
CA ILE A 10 8.92 10.52 -7.59
C ILE A 10 9.92 9.66 -6.82
N ASN A 11 10.24 10.08 -5.59
CA ASN A 11 11.27 9.44 -4.79
C ASN A 11 10.71 8.77 -3.53
N TYR A 12 9.59 9.25 -3.02
CA TYR A 12 9.10 8.83 -1.72
C TYR A 12 7.58 9.00 -1.67
N ILE A 13 6.87 8.02 -1.11
CA ILE A 13 5.43 8.10 -0.90
C ILE A 13 5.16 7.89 0.58
N GLU A 14 4.43 8.79 1.21
CA GLU A 14 4.09 8.68 2.63
C GLU A 14 2.59 8.50 2.81
N PHE A 15 2.23 7.52 3.65
CA PHE A 15 0.86 7.21 3.98
C PHE A 15 0.59 7.52 5.45
N PRO A 16 -0.62 7.92 5.81
CA PRO A 16 -1.03 7.94 7.22
C PRO A 16 -1.17 6.50 7.73
N ALA A 17 -0.92 6.32 9.02
CA ALA A 17 -1.05 5.02 9.66
C ALA A 17 -1.76 5.17 11.00
N THR A 18 -2.50 4.13 11.39
CA THR A 18 -3.14 4.05 12.69
C THR A 18 -2.43 3.03 13.59
N ASP A 19 -1.79 2.03 13.00
CA ASP A 19 -1.12 0.94 13.71
C ASP A 19 0.10 0.51 12.92
N ILE A 20 1.28 0.91 13.38
CA ILE A 20 2.55 0.65 12.68
C ILE A 20 2.85 -0.85 12.62
N GLU A 21 2.64 -1.59 13.72
CA GLU A 21 2.95 -3.02 13.75
C GLU A 21 2.04 -3.82 12.82
N ALA A 22 0.75 -3.50 12.81
CA ALA A 22 -0.19 -4.14 11.89
C ALA A 22 0.15 -3.82 10.44
N THR A 23 0.57 -2.59 10.17
CA THR A 23 0.98 -2.15 8.84
C THR A 23 2.17 -2.96 8.33
N LYS A 24 3.20 -3.11 9.16
CA LYS A 24 4.40 -3.87 8.79
C LYS A 24 4.08 -5.33 8.50
N ARG A 25 3.24 -5.95 9.35
CA ARG A 25 2.81 -7.34 9.12
C ARG A 25 2.09 -7.47 7.79
N PHE A 26 1.14 -6.58 7.55
CA PHE A 26 0.33 -6.64 6.33
C PHE A 26 1.20 -6.53 5.07
N TYR A 27 1.96 -5.45 4.95
CA TYR A 27 2.74 -5.20 3.74
C TYR A 27 3.94 -6.14 3.61
N GLY A 28 4.50 -6.59 4.72
CA GLY A 28 5.54 -7.60 4.72
C GLY A 28 5.03 -8.95 4.24
N ASP A 29 3.87 -9.39 4.77
CA ASP A 29 3.30 -10.70 4.44
C ASP A 29 2.74 -10.74 3.02
N VAL A 30 2.06 -9.70 2.59
CA VAL A 30 1.41 -9.69 1.28
C VAL A 30 2.39 -9.38 0.15
N PHE A 31 3.20 -8.32 0.33
CA PHE A 31 4.02 -7.79 -0.76
C PHE A 31 5.52 -7.98 -0.55
N GLY A 32 5.94 -8.43 0.61
CA GLY A 32 7.35 -8.65 0.88
C GLY A 32 8.16 -7.38 1.09
N TRP A 33 7.50 -6.27 1.43
CA TRP A 33 8.20 -5.02 1.66
C TRP A 33 9.10 -5.10 2.88
N LYS A 34 10.19 -4.35 2.87
CA LYS A 34 11.12 -4.26 4.00
C LYS A 34 10.90 -2.96 4.74
N PHE A 35 11.14 -2.98 6.05
CA PHE A 35 10.80 -1.84 6.92
C PHE A 35 11.98 -1.45 7.81
N GLN A 36 12.02 -0.16 8.14
CA GLN A 36 12.95 0.37 9.14
C GLN A 36 12.20 1.38 9.99
N ASP A 37 12.18 1.14 11.30
CA ASP A 37 11.48 2.00 12.24
C ASP A 37 12.29 3.24 12.59
N TYR A 38 11.59 4.36 12.74
CA TYR A 38 12.15 5.62 13.23
C TYR A 38 11.25 6.08 14.38
N GLY A 39 11.44 5.46 15.55
CA GLY A 39 10.57 5.67 16.70
C GLY A 39 9.29 4.84 16.61
N PRO A 40 8.37 5.01 17.59
CA PRO A 40 7.16 4.19 17.63
C PRO A 40 6.08 4.61 16.64
N ASP A 41 6.17 5.83 16.10
CA ASP A 41 5.09 6.42 15.31
C ASP A 41 5.42 6.53 13.82
N TYR A 42 6.54 5.98 13.38
CA TYR A 42 6.95 6.06 11.98
C TYR A 42 7.77 4.83 11.58
N THR A 43 7.45 4.28 10.43
CA THR A 43 8.30 3.26 9.80
C THR A 43 8.47 3.62 8.32
N SER A 44 9.68 3.44 7.80
CA SER A 44 9.89 3.56 6.37
C SER A 44 9.76 2.18 5.72
N PHE A 45 9.39 2.17 4.46
CA PHE A 45 9.33 0.93 3.68
C PHE A 45 10.16 1.05 2.42
N HIS A 46 10.53 -0.11 1.87
CA HIS A 46 11.13 -0.20 0.56
C HIS A 46 10.52 -1.40 -0.16
N ASP A 47 10.00 -1.18 -1.36
CA ASP A 47 9.31 -2.22 -2.11
C ASP A 47 10.23 -2.95 -3.09
N GLY A 48 11.53 -2.65 -3.08
CA GLY A 48 12.51 -3.17 -4.02
C GLY A 48 12.94 -2.15 -5.07
N ASN A 49 12.16 -1.08 -5.21
CA ASN A 49 12.43 -0.02 -6.18
C ASN A 49 12.21 1.37 -5.57
N LEU A 50 11.12 1.55 -4.85
CA LEU A 50 10.72 2.84 -4.29
C LEU A 50 10.67 2.77 -2.78
N ALA A 51 11.06 3.85 -2.12
CA ALA A 51 10.92 4.00 -0.68
C ALA A 51 9.70 4.83 -0.35
N GLY A 52 9.24 4.69 0.89
CA GLY A 52 8.17 5.51 1.42
C GLY A 52 8.07 5.35 2.92
N GLY A 53 6.97 5.79 3.49
CA GLY A 53 6.78 5.70 4.92
C GLY A 53 5.32 5.62 5.32
N PHE A 54 5.12 5.17 6.57
CA PHE A 54 3.83 5.18 7.24
C PHE A 54 3.99 6.02 8.50
N ASN A 55 3.16 7.06 8.62
CA ASN A 55 3.26 8.06 9.68
C ASN A 55 2.01 8.05 10.54
N LYS A 56 2.16 7.56 11.79
CA LYS A 56 1.03 7.52 12.72
C LYS A 56 0.62 8.92 13.18
N GLY A 57 1.55 9.89 13.11
CA GLY A 57 1.25 11.28 13.47
C GLY A 57 0.51 12.06 12.40
N ALA A 58 0.36 11.50 11.20
CA ALA A 58 -0.35 12.19 10.13
C ALA A 58 -1.87 11.97 10.25
N ASP A 59 -2.65 12.96 9.85
CA ASP A 59 -4.10 12.82 9.82
C ASP A 59 -4.50 11.97 8.61
N PRO A 60 -5.20 10.83 8.81
CA PRO A 60 -5.65 10.01 7.70
C PRO A 60 -6.87 10.66 7.04
N VAL A 61 -6.66 11.22 5.86
CA VAL A 61 -7.70 11.96 5.15
C VAL A 61 -8.87 11.08 4.76
N SER A 62 -8.64 9.79 4.55
CA SER A 62 -9.63 8.90 3.94
C SER A 62 -9.95 7.65 4.74
N VAL A 63 -9.49 7.52 5.97
CA VAL A 63 -9.72 6.31 6.76
C VAL A 63 -11.21 6.10 6.97
N GLY A 64 -11.70 4.92 6.58
CA GLY A 64 -13.10 4.56 6.74
C GLY A 64 -14.03 5.18 5.72
N GLN A 65 -13.52 5.95 4.76
CA GLN A 65 -14.32 6.59 3.72
C GLN A 65 -14.00 6.00 2.36
N PRO A 66 -15.00 5.84 1.49
CA PRO A 66 -14.70 5.44 0.11
C PRO A 66 -13.87 6.51 -0.57
N ARG A 67 -12.83 6.09 -1.29
CA ARG A 67 -12.03 7.04 -2.04
C ARG A 67 -12.77 7.40 -3.33
N THR A 68 -13.18 8.63 -3.43
CA THR A 68 -13.79 9.15 -4.65
C THR A 68 -12.87 10.10 -5.40
N ARG A 69 -11.83 10.60 -4.73
CA ARG A 69 -10.87 11.56 -5.29
C ARG A 69 -9.51 11.34 -4.67
N GLY A 70 -8.51 11.95 -5.28
CA GLY A 70 -7.16 11.95 -4.79
C GLY A 70 -6.32 10.84 -5.42
N THR A 71 -5.13 10.69 -4.90
CA THR A 71 -4.14 9.76 -5.45
C THR A 71 -4.51 8.34 -5.08
N LEU A 72 -4.41 7.44 -6.06
CA LEU A 72 -4.54 6.00 -5.86
C LEU A 72 -3.20 5.36 -6.20
N VAL A 73 -2.61 4.66 -5.25
CA VAL A 73 -1.39 3.89 -5.50
C VAL A 73 -1.79 2.52 -6.03
N VAL A 74 -1.22 2.14 -7.17
CA VAL A 74 -1.53 0.88 -7.84
C VAL A 74 -0.26 0.03 -7.87
N ILE A 75 -0.37 -1.19 -7.36
CA ILE A 75 0.73 -2.15 -7.28
C ILE A 75 0.54 -3.17 -8.39
N TYR A 76 1.62 -3.56 -9.07
CA TYR A 76 1.57 -4.62 -10.08
C TYR A 76 1.79 -5.98 -9.43
N ALA A 77 1.01 -6.97 -9.83
CA ALA A 77 1.20 -8.36 -9.40
C ALA A 77 1.08 -9.26 -10.62
N VAL A 78 2.00 -10.21 -10.74
CA VAL A 78 1.95 -11.19 -11.83
C VAL A 78 0.74 -12.10 -11.68
N ALA A 79 0.44 -12.52 -10.46
CA ALA A 79 -0.69 -13.42 -10.16
C ALA A 79 -1.74 -12.69 -9.34
N LEU A 80 -2.72 -12.12 -10.03
CA LEU A 80 -3.72 -11.25 -9.40
C LEU A 80 -4.57 -11.98 -8.35
N GLU A 81 -5.07 -13.16 -8.70
CA GLU A 81 -5.92 -13.94 -7.80
C GLU A 81 -5.17 -14.40 -6.55
N ASP A 82 -3.88 -14.75 -6.70
CA ASP A 82 -3.05 -15.13 -5.55
C ASP A 82 -2.87 -13.96 -4.61
N THR A 83 -2.63 -12.77 -5.15
CA THR A 83 -2.45 -11.56 -4.36
C THR A 83 -3.75 -11.17 -3.67
N TYR A 84 -4.88 -11.30 -4.37
CA TYR A 84 -6.20 -11.09 -3.79
C TYR A 84 -6.40 -11.98 -2.55
N ALA A 85 -6.08 -13.26 -2.67
CA ALA A 85 -6.22 -14.20 -1.56
C ALA A 85 -5.29 -13.83 -0.39
N LYS A 86 -4.08 -13.38 -0.68
CA LYS A 86 -3.13 -12.96 0.37
C LYS A 86 -3.61 -11.70 1.10
N VAL A 87 -4.22 -10.76 0.37
CA VAL A 87 -4.78 -9.56 0.98
C VAL A 87 -5.88 -9.96 1.98
N GLN A 88 -6.78 -10.86 1.57
CA GLN A 88 -7.85 -11.34 2.46
C GLN A 88 -7.27 -12.08 3.67
N ALA A 89 -6.28 -12.95 3.46
CA ALA A 89 -5.67 -13.73 4.54
C ALA A 89 -4.93 -12.85 5.54
N ALA A 90 -4.46 -11.68 5.11
CA ALA A 90 -3.75 -10.72 5.97
C ALA A 90 -4.68 -9.65 6.54
N ASP A 91 -6.00 -9.89 6.51
CA ASP A 91 -7.03 -8.99 7.05
C ASP A 91 -7.15 -7.66 6.30
N GLY A 92 -6.70 -7.58 5.06
CA GLY A 92 -7.03 -6.48 4.19
C GLY A 92 -8.48 -6.59 3.75
N LYS A 93 -9.14 -5.46 3.60
CA LYS A 93 -10.54 -5.44 3.21
C LYS A 93 -10.64 -5.20 1.72
N ILE A 94 -11.37 -6.07 1.01
CA ILE A 94 -11.61 -5.86 -0.42
C ILE A 94 -12.68 -4.79 -0.58
N LEU A 95 -12.31 -3.70 -1.23
CA LEU A 95 -13.22 -2.58 -1.46
C LEU A 95 -13.88 -2.67 -2.83
N LYS A 96 -13.19 -3.26 -3.80
CA LYS A 96 -13.70 -3.41 -5.15
C LYS A 96 -13.20 -4.74 -5.70
N GLU A 97 -14.13 -5.61 -6.07
CA GLU A 97 -13.80 -6.93 -6.59
C GLU A 97 -13.05 -6.82 -7.91
N ILE A 98 -12.39 -7.89 -8.31
CA ILE A 98 -11.62 -7.92 -9.56
C ILE A 98 -12.52 -7.51 -10.73
N PHE A 99 -12.05 -6.54 -11.50
CA PHE A 99 -12.76 -6.07 -12.69
C PHE A 99 -11.76 -5.82 -13.82
N GLY A 100 -12.25 -5.86 -15.05
CA GLY A 100 -11.43 -5.60 -16.23
C GLY A 100 -11.42 -4.13 -16.62
N PHE A 101 -10.32 -3.73 -17.24
CA PHE A 101 -10.18 -2.42 -17.86
C PHE A 101 -9.29 -2.57 -19.08
N PRO A 102 -9.21 -1.56 -19.98
CA PRO A 102 -8.30 -1.66 -21.11
C PRO A 102 -6.84 -1.82 -20.64
N GLY A 103 -6.27 -2.98 -20.88
CA GLY A 103 -4.90 -3.31 -20.48
C GLY A 103 -4.78 -4.39 -19.43
N GLY A 104 -5.86 -4.73 -18.71
CA GLY A 104 -5.75 -5.78 -17.71
C GLY A 104 -6.93 -5.87 -16.78
N ARG A 105 -6.65 -6.31 -15.55
CA ARG A 105 -7.64 -6.47 -14.47
C ARG A 105 -7.07 -5.92 -13.18
N ARG A 106 -7.92 -5.48 -12.28
CA ARG A 106 -7.47 -5.00 -10.97
C ARG A 106 -8.55 -5.17 -9.91
N PHE A 107 -8.13 -5.09 -8.66
CA PHE A 107 -9.04 -4.97 -7.52
C PHE A 107 -8.53 -3.88 -6.59
N HIS A 108 -9.39 -3.41 -5.70
CA HIS A 108 -9.03 -2.40 -4.71
C HIS A 108 -9.18 -2.98 -3.31
N PHE A 109 -8.31 -2.57 -2.41
CA PHE A 109 -8.35 -3.01 -1.02
C PHE A 109 -8.05 -1.85 -0.08
N ALA A 110 -8.49 -2.01 1.18
CA ALA A 110 -8.08 -1.13 2.26
C ALA A 110 -7.04 -1.87 3.10
N ASP A 111 -5.96 -1.18 3.43
CA ASP A 111 -4.94 -1.70 4.33
C ASP A 111 -5.41 -1.59 5.79
N PRO A 112 -4.63 -2.05 6.80
CA PRO A 112 -5.05 -1.95 8.20
C PRO A 112 -5.31 -0.53 8.70
N ASN A 113 -4.80 0.48 8.00
CA ASN A 113 -5.00 1.89 8.36
C ASN A 113 -6.22 2.51 7.69
N GLY A 114 -6.85 1.78 6.76
CA GLY A 114 -7.94 2.31 5.96
C GLY A 114 -7.50 2.98 4.66
N ASN A 115 -6.23 2.94 4.33
CA ASN A 115 -5.75 3.46 3.05
C ASN A 115 -6.22 2.58 1.92
N GLU A 116 -6.73 3.19 0.87
CA GLU A 116 -7.15 2.45 -0.33
C GLU A 116 -6.01 2.38 -1.34
N LEU A 117 -5.69 1.17 -1.76
CA LEU A 117 -4.75 0.90 -2.84
C LEU A 117 -5.40 -0.06 -3.82
N ALA A 118 -4.78 -0.24 -4.96
CA ALA A 118 -5.23 -1.23 -5.95
C ALA A 118 -4.08 -2.14 -6.34
N VAL A 119 -4.43 -3.32 -6.83
CA VAL A 119 -3.46 -4.26 -7.43
C VAL A 119 -3.97 -4.58 -8.83
N TRP A 120 -3.07 -4.56 -9.81
CA TRP A 120 -3.43 -4.86 -11.19
C TRP A 120 -2.54 -5.94 -11.78
N SER A 121 -3.03 -6.54 -12.82
CA SER A 121 -2.31 -7.53 -13.64
C SER A 121 -2.78 -7.39 -15.08
N GLU A 122 -1.97 -7.84 -16.01
CA GLU A 122 -2.34 -7.90 -17.44
C GLU A 122 -3.44 -8.90 -17.70
#